data_885c11bc6fe0208dbcad7c93cd8493b7
#
_entry.id   885c11bc6fe0208dbcad7c93cd8493b7
#
_cell.length_a   1.000
_cell.length_b   1.000
_cell.length_c   1.000
_cell.angle_alpha   90.00
_cell.angle_beta   90.00
_cell.angle_gamma   90.00
#
_symmetry.space_group_name_H-M   'P 1'
#
loop_
_entity.id
_entity.type
_entity.pdbx_description
1 polymer ?
#
loop_
_entity_poly.entity_id
_entity_poly.type
_entity_poly.pdbx_seq_one_letter_code
_entity_poly.pdbx_strand_id
1 'polypeptide(L)'
;FPHYFLGSNADLPIVGGSILSHDHYQGGNYQFAMAKAPIEKHVEIPGYEDVEAGIVKWPLSVLRIRCKDEKRLIDLADHVLGAWRGYTDADANIFAETDGEPHNTITPIARKVGDMFELDLALRNNLTTDEYPLGVYHPHAEKHNIKKENIGLIEVMGLAILPARLKTELQDLADYIIEKKDIRSNEALEKHA
;
A
#
# COMPACT_ATOMS: atom_id res chain seq x y z
N PHE A 1 -9.78 2.57 22.41
CA PHE A 1 -10.17 1.69 21.27
C PHE A 1 -9.06 0.67 20.96
N PRO A 2 -8.71 -0.25 21.90
CA PRO A 2 -7.54 -1.13 21.75
C PRO A 2 -7.69 -2.19 20.63
N HIS A 3 -8.89 -2.36 20.08
CA HIS A 3 -9.21 -3.28 18.99
C HIS A 3 -9.37 -2.60 17.63
N TYR A 4 -9.10 -1.29 17.58
CA TYR A 4 -9.12 -0.52 16.33
C TYR A 4 -7.73 -0.51 15.69
N PHE A 5 -7.69 -0.45 14.36
CA PHE A 5 -6.54 0.04 13.64
C PHE A 5 -6.66 1.55 13.45
N LEU A 6 -5.54 2.20 13.25
CA LEU A 6 -5.41 3.59 12.80
C LEU A 6 -4.29 3.66 11.78
N GLY A 7 -4.55 4.20 10.61
CA GLY A 7 -3.55 4.39 9.58
C GLY A 7 -3.65 5.76 8.92
N SER A 8 -2.56 6.18 8.31
CA SER A 8 -2.48 7.38 7.50
C SER A 8 -2.12 7.01 6.06
N ASN A 9 -2.62 7.77 5.08
CA ASN A 9 -2.03 7.72 3.75
C ASN A 9 -0.60 8.29 3.80
N ALA A 10 0.19 7.95 2.79
CA ALA A 10 1.50 8.53 2.61
C ALA A 10 1.42 10.03 2.30
N ASP A 11 2.49 10.76 2.55
CA ASP A 11 2.59 12.22 2.42
C ASP A 11 3.06 12.70 1.04
N LEU A 12 3.25 11.79 0.07
CA LEU A 12 3.67 12.12 -1.29
C LEU A 12 2.56 11.90 -2.32
N PRO A 13 2.56 12.63 -3.45
CA PRO A 13 1.63 12.42 -4.55
C PRO A 13 1.63 10.96 -5.04
N ILE A 14 0.56 10.57 -5.73
CA ILE A 14 0.36 9.20 -6.28
C ILE A 14 0.11 8.16 -5.19
N VAL A 15 0.96 8.10 -4.16
CA VAL A 15 0.90 7.13 -3.06
C VAL A 15 0.20 7.67 -1.81
N GLY A 16 -0.01 8.98 -1.71
CA GLY A 16 -0.65 9.66 -0.57
C GLY A 16 -2.16 9.86 -0.70
N GLY A 17 -2.77 9.39 -1.81
CA GLY A 17 -4.17 9.67 -2.09
C GLY A 17 -4.41 11.09 -2.62
N SER A 18 -5.63 11.61 -2.48
CA SER A 18 -6.04 12.88 -3.08
C SER A 18 -5.86 14.11 -2.19
N ILE A 19 -5.53 13.93 -0.90
CA ILE A 19 -5.43 15.02 0.07
C ILE A 19 -4.03 15.03 0.68
N LEU A 20 -3.23 16.03 0.29
CA LEU A 20 -1.87 16.24 0.77
C LEU A 20 -1.70 17.54 1.58
N SER A 21 -2.76 18.35 1.68
CA SER A 21 -2.71 19.67 2.33
C SER A 21 -2.83 19.63 3.84
N HIS A 22 -3.19 18.49 4.41
CA HIS A 22 -3.28 18.28 5.85
C HIS A 22 -3.20 16.79 6.19
N ASP A 23 -2.81 16.49 7.41
CA ASP A 23 -2.83 15.13 7.93
C ASP A 23 -4.26 14.63 8.08
N HIS A 24 -4.51 13.40 7.61
CA HIS A 24 -5.77 12.72 7.82
C HIS A 24 -5.55 11.23 8.06
N TYR A 25 -6.45 10.65 8.83
CA TYR A 25 -6.33 9.29 9.32
C TYR A 25 -7.61 8.51 9.03
N GLN A 26 -7.46 7.22 8.82
CA GLN A 26 -8.56 6.26 8.72
C GLN A 26 -8.43 5.22 9.82
N GLY A 27 -9.50 4.94 10.51
CA GLY A 27 -9.50 3.96 11.61
C GLY A 27 -10.81 3.20 11.73
N GLY A 28 -10.75 2.04 12.36
CA GLY A 28 -11.93 1.19 12.57
C GLY A 28 -11.56 -0.13 13.24
N ASN A 29 -12.58 -0.97 13.50
CA ASN A 29 -12.39 -2.27 14.14
C ASN A 29 -12.40 -3.45 13.15
N TYR A 30 -12.36 -3.18 11.86
CA TYR A 30 -12.26 -4.24 10.86
C TYR A 30 -10.85 -4.83 10.84
N GLN A 31 -10.75 -6.15 10.87
CA GLN A 31 -9.47 -6.85 10.78
C GLN A 31 -9.15 -7.20 9.33
N PHE A 32 -8.30 -6.38 8.71
CA PHE A 32 -7.84 -6.59 7.35
C PHE A 32 -6.92 -7.80 7.18
N ALA A 33 -6.78 -8.28 5.95
CA ALA A 33 -5.94 -9.42 5.62
C ALA A 33 -4.47 -9.20 6.02
N MET A 34 -3.94 -7.98 5.86
CA MET A 34 -2.58 -7.63 6.27
C MET A 34 -2.34 -7.88 7.76
N ALA A 35 -3.30 -7.59 8.64
CA ALA A 35 -3.16 -7.82 10.09
C ALA A 35 -2.96 -9.30 10.44
N LYS A 36 -3.42 -10.23 9.57
CA LYS A 36 -3.30 -11.68 9.73
C LYS A 36 -2.10 -12.27 9.01
N ALA A 37 -1.45 -11.48 8.14
CA ALA A 37 -0.32 -11.94 7.37
C ALA A 37 0.87 -12.29 8.29
N PRO A 38 1.54 -13.44 8.08
CA PRO A 38 2.67 -13.84 8.91
C PRO A 38 3.92 -13.01 8.57
N ILE A 39 4.84 -12.96 9.52
CA ILE A 39 6.20 -12.49 9.26
C ILE A 39 6.91 -13.59 8.46
N GLU A 40 7.46 -13.22 7.31
CA GLU A 40 8.22 -14.10 6.43
C GLU A 40 9.69 -14.18 6.86
N LYS A 41 10.24 -13.05 7.32
CA LYS A 41 11.62 -12.96 7.75
C LYS A 41 11.72 -12.01 8.95
N HIS A 42 12.19 -12.53 10.09
CA HIS A 42 12.56 -11.69 11.22
C HIS A 42 13.87 -10.95 10.93
N VAL A 43 13.96 -9.72 11.40
CA VAL A 43 15.13 -8.86 11.28
C VAL A 43 15.49 -8.29 12.65
N GLU A 44 16.78 -8.20 12.93
CA GLU A 44 17.29 -7.49 14.10
C GLU A 44 17.79 -6.11 13.65
N ILE A 45 17.37 -5.08 14.33
CA ILE A 45 17.76 -3.69 14.01
C ILE A 45 18.71 -3.22 15.12
N PRO A 46 19.96 -2.92 14.77
CA PRO A 46 20.96 -2.49 15.77
C PRO A 46 20.49 -1.29 16.57
N GLY A 47 20.59 -1.37 17.89
CA GLY A 47 20.09 -0.35 18.81
C GLY A 47 18.59 -0.46 19.15
N TYR A 48 17.88 -1.45 18.58
CA TYR A 48 16.44 -1.72 18.81
C TYR A 48 16.18 -3.22 19.06
N GLU A 49 17.08 -3.89 19.73
CA GLU A 49 17.03 -5.33 20.03
C GLU A 49 15.83 -5.70 20.93
N ASP A 50 15.25 -4.71 21.58
CA ASP A 50 14.04 -4.80 22.39
C ASP A 50 12.73 -4.69 21.60
N VAL A 51 12.81 -4.40 20.30
CA VAL A 51 11.66 -4.29 19.38
C VAL A 51 11.64 -5.50 18.45
N GLU A 52 10.53 -6.24 18.46
CA GLU A 52 10.31 -7.29 17.45
C GLU A 52 10.13 -6.64 16.08
N ALA A 53 10.93 -7.04 15.09
CA ALA A 53 10.84 -6.53 13.73
C ALA A 53 10.88 -7.66 12.70
N GLY A 54 10.14 -7.50 11.59
CA GLY A 54 10.15 -8.51 10.53
C GLY A 54 9.42 -8.07 9.27
N ILE A 55 9.84 -8.66 8.16
CA ILE A 55 9.22 -8.49 6.84
C ILE A 55 7.94 -9.32 6.80
N VAL A 56 6.82 -8.68 6.47
CA VAL A 56 5.53 -9.34 6.37
C VAL A 56 5.42 -10.04 5.01
N LYS A 57 4.89 -11.26 5.00
CA LYS A 57 4.53 -11.96 3.77
C LYS A 57 3.32 -11.27 3.12
N TRP A 58 3.60 -10.27 2.32
CA TRP A 58 2.62 -9.37 1.73
C TRP A 58 3.03 -8.94 0.31
N PRO A 59 2.08 -8.63 -0.60
CA PRO A 59 2.42 -8.16 -1.95
C PRO A 59 3.21 -6.85 -1.99
N LEU A 60 3.07 -6.00 -0.97
CA LEU A 60 3.86 -4.79 -0.79
C LEU A 60 5.02 -5.05 0.17
N SER A 61 6.09 -4.27 0.08
CA SER A 61 7.18 -4.29 1.04
C SER A 61 6.71 -3.68 2.36
N VAL A 62 6.50 -4.51 3.38
CA VAL A 62 5.99 -4.10 4.69
C VAL A 62 6.93 -4.58 5.78
N LEU A 63 7.44 -3.64 6.58
CA LEU A 63 8.13 -3.94 7.83
C LEU A 63 7.13 -3.84 8.99
N ARG A 64 6.91 -4.94 9.69
CA ARG A 64 6.13 -4.98 10.95
C ARG A 64 7.05 -4.84 12.12
N ILE A 65 6.75 -3.90 13.02
CA ILE A 65 7.47 -3.70 14.26
C ILE A 65 6.51 -3.76 15.45
N ARG A 66 6.95 -4.34 16.58
CA ARG A 66 6.15 -4.52 17.79
C ARG A 66 6.95 -4.23 19.05
N CYS A 67 6.36 -3.50 19.97
CA CYS A 67 6.94 -3.24 21.28
C CYS A 67 5.85 -2.95 22.32
N LYS A 68 6.14 -3.17 23.60
CA LYS A 68 5.28 -2.74 24.71
C LYS A 68 5.38 -1.23 24.99
N ASP A 69 6.53 -0.65 24.67
CA ASP A 69 6.78 0.78 24.81
C ASP A 69 6.44 1.50 23.50
N GLU A 70 5.39 2.34 23.54
CA GLU A 70 4.94 3.10 22.38
C GLU A 70 5.97 4.10 21.87
N LYS A 71 6.74 4.73 22.79
CA LYS A 71 7.76 5.71 22.42
C LYS A 71 8.91 5.07 21.68
N ARG A 72 9.32 3.89 22.17
CA ARG A 72 10.35 3.10 21.55
C ARG A 72 9.96 2.64 20.15
N LEU A 73 8.67 2.26 19.98
CA LEU A 73 8.12 1.88 18.69
C LEU A 73 8.10 3.05 17.70
N ILE A 74 7.69 4.24 18.15
CA ILE A 74 7.67 5.47 17.35
C ILE A 74 9.07 5.88 16.94
N ASP A 75 10.04 5.83 17.86
CA ASP A 75 11.44 6.15 17.60
C ASP A 75 12.03 5.25 16.50
N LEU A 76 11.77 3.93 16.56
CA LEU A 76 12.18 3.02 15.49
C LEU A 76 11.46 3.33 14.17
N ALA A 77 10.17 3.63 14.20
CA ALA A 77 9.41 3.95 12.98
C ALA A 77 9.96 5.21 12.29
N ASP A 78 10.32 6.23 13.04
CA ASP A 78 10.95 7.45 12.52
C ASP A 78 12.34 7.16 11.94
N HIS A 79 13.13 6.35 12.64
CA HIS A 79 14.44 5.88 12.14
C HIS A 79 14.29 5.15 10.79
N VAL A 80 13.33 4.23 10.68
CA VAL A 80 13.06 3.50 9.43
C VAL A 80 12.60 4.46 8.33
N LEU A 81 11.72 5.41 8.63
CA LEU A 81 11.29 6.41 7.66
C LEU A 81 12.46 7.26 7.16
N GLY A 82 13.32 7.73 8.07
CA GLY A 82 14.52 8.49 7.72
C GLY A 82 15.47 7.71 6.81
N ALA A 83 15.73 6.45 7.14
CA ALA A 83 16.56 5.56 6.33
C ALA A 83 15.93 5.29 4.94
N TRP A 84 14.62 5.05 4.89
CA TRP A 84 13.91 4.80 3.64
C TRP A 84 13.88 6.04 2.73
N ARG A 85 13.67 7.22 3.28
CA ARG A 85 13.68 8.48 2.52
C ARG A 85 14.99 8.73 1.78
N GLY A 86 16.11 8.28 2.32
CA GLY A 86 17.43 8.39 1.67
C GLY A 86 17.85 7.17 0.85
N TYR A 87 17.02 6.13 0.75
CA TYR A 87 17.39 4.87 0.12
C TYR A 87 17.26 4.92 -1.41
N THR A 88 18.33 4.49 -2.11
CA THR A 88 18.34 4.32 -3.56
C THR A 88 18.85 2.92 -3.92
N ASP A 89 18.13 2.25 -4.81
CA ASP A 89 18.47 0.97 -5.42
C ASP A 89 18.08 1.02 -6.90
N ALA A 90 19.05 1.34 -7.75
CA ALA A 90 18.81 1.51 -9.18
C ALA A 90 18.39 0.20 -9.88
N ASP A 91 18.86 -0.94 -9.39
CA ASP A 91 18.50 -2.25 -9.96
C ASP A 91 17.01 -2.60 -9.69
N ALA A 92 16.46 -2.05 -8.63
CA ALA A 92 15.03 -2.16 -8.31
C ALA A 92 14.21 -0.95 -8.78
N ASN A 93 14.77 0.00 -9.54
CA ASN A 93 14.13 1.27 -9.90
C ASN A 93 13.63 2.09 -8.69
N ILE A 94 14.33 1.99 -7.57
CA ILE A 94 14.05 2.78 -6.37
C ILE A 94 15.05 3.93 -6.33
N PHE A 95 14.55 5.15 -6.40
CA PHE A 95 15.32 6.38 -6.24
C PHE A 95 14.75 7.18 -5.09
N ALA A 96 15.62 7.68 -4.21
CA ALA A 96 15.24 8.53 -3.09
C ALA A 96 14.62 9.84 -3.59
N GLU A 97 15.21 10.40 -4.64
CA GLU A 97 14.78 11.65 -5.26
C GLU A 97 15.17 11.71 -6.74
N THR A 98 14.51 12.56 -7.51
CA THR A 98 14.89 12.94 -8.88
C THR A 98 14.70 14.45 -9.03
N ASP A 99 15.75 15.17 -9.42
CA ASP A 99 15.73 16.64 -9.59
C ASP A 99 15.25 17.40 -8.33
N GLY A 100 15.51 16.84 -7.14
CA GLY A 100 15.11 17.41 -5.84
C GLY A 100 13.70 17.03 -5.39
N GLU A 101 12.96 16.26 -6.18
CA GLU A 101 11.63 15.77 -5.80
C GLU A 101 11.75 14.39 -5.08
N PRO A 102 11.26 14.26 -3.84
CA PRO A 102 11.37 13.03 -3.08
C PRO A 102 10.39 11.96 -3.59
N HIS A 103 10.82 10.69 -3.53
CA HIS A 103 10.01 9.55 -3.98
C HIS A 103 9.64 8.57 -2.88
N ASN A 104 10.46 8.44 -1.85
CA ASN A 104 10.28 7.45 -0.81
C ASN A 104 9.46 7.98 0.36
N THR A 105 8.44 7.21 0.75
CA THR A 105 7.62 7.49 1.92
C THR A 105 7.04 6.21 2.51
N ILE A 106 6.28 6.30 3.59
CA ILE A 106 5.65 5.17 4.28
C ILE A 106 4.15 5.42 4.44
N THR A 107 3.36 4.35 4.29
CA THR A 107 1.99 4.29 4.77
C THR A 107 1.99 3.53 6.10
N PRO A 108 1.89 4.21 7.26
CA PRO A 108 1.90 3.58 8.56
C PRO A 108 0.51 3.09 8.97
N ILE A 109 0.43 1.88 9.53
CA ILE A 109 -0.79 1.30 10.10
C ILE A 109 -0.51 0.83 11.51
N ALA A 110 -1.14 1.47 12.49
CA ALA A 110 -1.02 1.19 13.90
C ALA A 110 -2.17 0.32 14.40
N ARG A 111 -1.87 -0.59 15.33
CA ARG A 111 -2.87 -1.36 16.08
C ARG A 111 -2.29 -1.89 17.39
N LYS A 112 -3.15 -2.40 18.24
CA LYS A 112 -2.73 -3.10 19.46
C LYS A 112 -3.04 -4.58 19.33
N VAL A 113 -2.06 -5.42 19.66
CA VAL A 113 -2.17 -6.90 19.64
C VAL A 113 -1.81 -7.41 21.03
N GLY A 114 -2.82 -7.78 21.81
CA GLY A 114 -2.63 -8.09 23.22
C GLY A 114 -2.14 -6.86 24.00
N ASP A 115 -0.97 -6.97 24.62
CA ASP A 115 -0.30 -5.89 25.35
C ASP A 115 0.77 -5.15 24.52
N MET A 116 0.98 -5.56 23.26
CA MET A 116 1.96 -4.96 22.35
C MET A 116 1.33 -3.89 21.48
N PHE A 117 2.03 -2.78 21.28
CA PHE A 117 1.79 -1.89 20.14
C PHE A 117 2.42 -2.47 18.90
N GLU A 118 1.74 -2.37 17.78
CA GLU A 118 2.19 -2.87 16.47
C GLU A 118 2.06 -1.79 15.42
N LEU A 119 3.10 -1.61 14.61
CA LEU A 119 3.08 -0.80 13.38
C LEU A 119 3.45 -1.67 12.19
N ASP A 120 2.63 -1.60 11.15
CA ASP A 120 3.02 -2.01 9.81
C ASP A 120 3.46 -0.75 9.05
N LEU A 121 4.69 -0.75 8.60
CA LEU A 121 5.31 0.30 7.82
C LEU A 121 5.36 -0.15 6.36
N ALA A 122 4.33 0.19 5.58
CA ALA A 122 4.32 -0.11 4.15
C ALA A 122 5.20 0.89 3.40
N LEU A 123 6.31 0.41 2.84
CA LEU A 123 7.25 1.23 2.09
C LEU A 123 6.63 1.60 0.74
N ARG A 124 6.63 2.88 0.41
CA ARG A 124 6.05 3.43 -0.81
C ARG A 124 7.09 4.22 -1.59
N ASN A 125 6.95 4.20 -2.90
CA ASN A 125 7.75 5.02 -3.81
C ASN A 125 6.83 5.53 -4.93
N ASN A 126 6.92 6.83 -5.27
CA ASN A 126 6.06 7.48 -6.25
C ASN A 126 6.80 7.82 -7.56
N LEU A 127 7.94 7.20 -7.82
CA LEU A 127 8.71 7.43 -9.04
C LEU A 127 7.82 7.27 -10.28
N THR A 128 7.90 8.25 -11.19
CA THR A 128 7.27 8.17 -12.51
C THR A 128 8.35 8.16 -13.59
N THR A 129 8.02 7.58 -14.73
CA THR A 129 8.86 7.59 -15.95
C THR A 129 7.96 7.87 -17.14
N ASP A 130 8.56 8.14 -18.30
CA ASP A 130 7.81 8.30 -19.57
C ASP A 130 6.98 7.04 -19.89
N GLU A 131 7.49 5.87 -19.55
CA GLU A 131 6.79 4.59 -19.72
C GLU A 131 5.68 4.40 -18.68
N TYR A 132 5.89 4.87 -17.44
CA TYR A 132 4.95 4.73 -16.32
C TYR A 132 4.60 6.09 -15.71
N PRO A 133 3.86 6.95 -16.41
CA PRO A 133 3.58 8.32 -15.96
C PRO A 133 2.65 8.39 -14.73
N LEU A 134 2.00 7.28 -14.36
CA LEU A 134 1.15 7.18 -13.16
C LEU A 134 1.86 6.49 -11.99
N GLY A 135 3.15 6.20 -12.13
CA GLY A 135 3.99 5.57 -11.11
C GLY A 135 4.49 4.19 -11.51
N VAL A 136 5.78 3.96 -11.33
CA VAL A 136 6.45 2.67 -11.62
C VAL A 136 5.83 1.55 -10.77
N TYR A 137 5.48 1.84 -9.52
CA TYR A 137 4.90 0.91 -8.55
C TYR A 137 3.38 1.04 -8.41
N HIS A 138 2.73 1.77 -9.33
CA HIS A 138 1.28 1.91 -9.40
C HIS A 138 0.73 0.93 -10.45
N PRO A 139 -0.55 0.49 -10.36
CA PRO A 139 -1.16 -0.30 -11.42
C PRO A 139 -1.03 0.38 -12.79
N HIS A 140 -0.39 -0.31 -13.73
CA HIS A 140 -0.11 0.21 -15.06
C HIS A 140 -1.37 0.26 -15.93
N ALA A 141 -1.30 1.01 -17.04
CA ALA A 141 -2.44 1.34 -17.88
C ALA A 141 -3.24 0.12 -18.37
N GLU A 142 -2.57 -1.02 -18.63
CA GLU A 142 -3.23 -2.28 -19.05
C GLU A 142 -4.15 -2.87 -17.95
N LYS A 143 -4.08 -2.38 -16.71
CA LYS A 143 -4.97 -2.78 -15.60
C LYS A 143 -6.10 -1.79 -15.34
N HIS A 144 -6.16 -0.67 -16.05
CA HIS A 144 -7.16 0.37 -15.83
C HIS A 144 -8.58 -0.02 -16.27
N ASN A 145 -8.73 -1.11 -17.02
CA ASN A 145 -10.03 -1.74 -17.20
C ASN A 145 -10.66 -2.17 -15.85
N ILE A 146 -9.84 -2.54 -14.88
CA ILE A 146 -10.28 -2.89 -13.52
C ILE A 146 -10.34 -1.64 -12.65
N LYS A 147 -9.19 -0.95 -12.46
CA LYS A 147 -9.11 0.24 -11.61
C LYS A 147 -8.03 1.20 -12.11
N LYS A 148 -8.39 2.46 -12.25
CA LYS A 148 -7.50 3.54 -12.64
C LYS A 148 -7.05 4.41 -11.44
N GLU A 149 -7.88 4.46 -10.39
CA GLU A 149 -7.69 5.32 -9.23
C GLU A 149 -6.50 4.85 -8.38
N ASN A 150 -5.89 5.79 -7.64
CA ASN A 150 -4.76 5.52 -6.77
C ASN A 150 -5.09 4.48 -5.69
N ILE A 151 -4.08 3.70 -5.31
CA ILE A 151 -4.16 2.71 -4.25
C ILE A 151 -4.06 3.41 -2.90
N GLY A 152 -5.15 3.39 -2.15
CA GLY A 152 -5.26 4.00 -0.82
C GLY A 152 -4.97 3.04 0.33
N LEU A 153 -5.09 3.55 1.56
CA LEU A 153 -4.80 2.82 2.80
C LEU A 153 -5.56 1.49 2.92
N ILE A 154 -6.85 1.48 2.59
CA ILE A 154 -7.70 0.29 2.73
C ILE A 154 -7.24 -0.84 1.80
N GLU A 155 -6.81 -0.48 0.60
CA GLU A 155 -6.29 -1.43 -0.38
C GLU A 155 -4.90 -1.93 -0.01
N VAL A 156 -4.06 -1.06 0.53
CA VAL A 156 -2.75 -1.45 1.12
C VAL A 156 -2.96 -2.54 2.18
N MET A 157 -4.02 -2.46 2.97
CA MET A 157 -4.38 -3.46 3.98
C MET A 157 -5.06 -4.71 3.43
N GLY A 158 -5.35 -4.78 2.12
CA GLY A 158 -5.82 -5.99 1.44
C GLY A 158 -7.32 -6.06 1.19
N LEU A 159 -8.04 -4.94 1.18
CA LEU A 159 -9.44 -4.90 0.77
C LEU A 159 -9.57 -4.07 -0.52
N ALA A 160 -9.82 -4.74 -1.63
CA ALA A 160 -10.01 -4.08 -2.92
C ALA A 160 -11.25 -3.16 -2.89
N ILE A 161 -11.05 -1.88 -3.21
CA ILE A 161 -12.13 -0.94 -3.46
C ILE A 161 -12.22 -0.75 -4.97
N LEU A 162 -13.25 -1.34 -5.56
CA LEU A 162 -13.44 -1.37 -7.01
C LEU A 162 -14.51 -0.38 -7.45
N PRO A 163 -14.39 0.18 -8.67
CA PRO A 163 -15.42 1.03 -9.26
C PRO A 163 -16.76 0.31 -9.38
N ALA A 164 -17.86 1.01 -9.05
CA ALA A 164 -19.20 0.44 -9.05
C ALA A 164 -19.62 -0.12 -10.44
N ARG A 165 -19.09 0.46 -11.53
CA ARG A 165 -19.32 -0.02 -12.89
C ARG A 165 -18.96 -1.50 -13.10
N LEU A 166 -17.90 -1.99 -12.42
CA LEU A 166 -17.45 -3.37 -12.59
C LEU A 166 -18.49 -4.40 -12.17
N LYS A 167 -19.43 -4.06 -11.29
CA LYS A 167 -20.51 -4.98 -10.93
C LYS A 167 -21.37 -5.38 -12.15
N THR A 168 -21.68 -4.41 -13.00
CA THR A 168 -22.46 -4.64 -14.23
C THR A 168 -21.57 -5.16 -15.34
N GLU A 169 -20.44 -4.53 -15.59
CA GLU A 169 -19.51 -4.90 -16.66
C GLU A 169 -19.04 -6.36 -16.54
N LEU A 170 -18.72 -6.83 -15.34
CA LEU A 170 -18.26 -8.21 -15.13
C LEU A 170 -19.41 -9.23 -15.28
N GLN A 171 -20.65 -8.84 -14.93
CA GLN A 171 -21.81 -9.69 -15.19
C GLN A 171 -22.06 -9.81 -16.69
N ASP A 172 -22.09 -8.70 -17.42
CA ASP A 172 -22.27 -8.67 -18.87
C ASP A 172 -21.15 -9.43 -19.57
N LEU A 173 -19.90 -9.28 -19.12
CA LEU A 173 -18.75 -10.02 -19.62
C LEU A 173 -18.92 -11.54 -19.44
N ALA A 174 -19.38 -11.97 -18.26
CA ALA A 174 -19.65 -13.38 -18.01
C ALA A 174 -20.73 -13.94 -18.95
N ASP A 175 -21.80 -13.18 -19.18
CA ASP A 175 -22.88 -13.56 -20.09
C ASP A 175 -22.38 -13.67 -21.54
N TYR A 176 -21.52 -12.71 -21.98
CA TYR A 176 -20.90 -12.76 -23.32
C TYR A 176 -20.00 -13.99 -23.49
N ILE A 177 -19.22 -14.34 -22.46
CA ILE A 177 -18.37 -15.56 -22.49
C ILE A 177 -19.21 -16.81 -22.56
N ILE A 178 -20.28 -16.92 -21.76
CA ILE A 178 -21.18 -18.09 -21.75
C ILE A 178 -21.89 -18.26 -23.09
N GLU A 179 -22.37 -17.15 -23.65
CA GLU A 179 -23.07 -17.13 -24.91
C GLU A 179 -22.14 -17.17 -26.16
N LYS A 180 -20.82 -17.20 -25.95
CA LYS A 180 -19.79 -17.18 -27.01
C LYS A 180 -19.90 -15.97 -27.94
N LYS A 181 -20.34 -14.83 -27.44
CA LYS A 181 -20.39 -13.55 -28.14
C LYS A 181 -19.00 -12.92 -28.24
N ASP A 182 -18.79 -12.12 -29.29
CA ASP A 182 -17.57 -11.32 -29.40
C ASP A 182 -17.62 -10.15 -28.43
N ILE A 183 -16.70 -10.15 -27.42
CA ILE A 183 -16.60 -9.13 -26.38
C ILE A 183 -16.32 -7.76 -27.01
N ARG A 184 -15.52 -7.69 -28.09
CA ARG A 184 -15.17 -6.45 -28.78
C ARG A 184 -16.34 -5.81 -29.53
N SER A 185 -17.44 -6.54 -29.72
CA SER A 185 -18.66 -5.99 -30.32
C SER A 185 -19.44 -5.07 -29.36
N ASN A 186 -19.08 -5.03 -28.09
CA ASN A 186 -19.71 -4.17 -27.07
C ASN A 186 -18.69 -3.16 -26.56
N GLU A 187 -18.89 -1.87 -26.88
CA GLU A 187 -18.01 -0.76 -26.51
C GLU A 187 -17.73 -0.70 -25.00
N ALA A 188 -18.71 -1.02 -24.16
CA ALA A 188 -18.53 -1.02 -22.71
C ALA A 188 -17.61 -2.15 -22.20
N LEU A 189 -17.52 -3.25 -22.97
CA LEU A 189 -16.76 -4.46 -22.61
C LEU A 189 -15.41 -4.56 -23.34
N GLU A 190 -15.22 -3.81 -24.43
CA GLU A 190 -14.01 -3.87 -25.27
C GLU A 190 -12.72 -3.75 -24.46
N LYS A 191 -12.72 -2.88 -23.44
CA LYS A 191 -11.57 -2.70 -22.50
C LYS A 191 -11.21 -3.93 -21.68
N HIS A 192 -12.06 -4.96 -21.66
CA HIS A 192 -11.84 -6.24 -20.96
C HIS A 192 -11.46 -7.39 -21.92
N ALA A 193 -11.35 -7.11 -23.23
CA ALA A 193 -11.11 -8.10 -24.27
C ALA A 193 -9.62 -8.46 -24.46
#